data_561ffef737f6b4d350ecd082148d1356
#
_entry.id   561ffef737f6b4d350ecd082148d1356
#
_cell.length_a   1.000
_cell.length_b   1.000
_cell.length_c   1.000
_cell.angle_alpha   90.00
_cell.angle_beta   90.00
_cell.angle_gamma   90.00
#
_symmetry.space_group_name_H-M   'P 1'
#
loop_
_entity.id
_entity.type
_entity.pdbx_description
1 polymer ?
#
loop_
_entity_poly.entity_id
_entity_poly.type
_entity_poly.pdbx_seq_one_letter_code
_entity_poly.pdbx_strand_id
1 'polypeptide(L)'
;MKISKKLQSPVEDGFVGVAVTTTARLHMGFFDLNGNLGRRFGSIGVSLDQPATELSAWQAKGFSAEGNGAERAIKVAKKLAKAVNLQGGMAMQLTQTIPAHAGLGSGTQMALAVGLAMDKLYDLKLNINDVAMLTGRGERSGIGLGAFAVGGVIIDGGRGKQTLIPPVIARADFPEAWRIILVFDHANSGMHGDQEVE
;
A
#
# COMPACT_ATOMS: atom_id res chain seq x y z
N MET A 1 -5.48 -9.04 1.52
CA MET A 1 -4.71 -9.06 0.25
C MET A 1 -4.94 -10.38 -0.49
N LYS A 2 -5.21 -10.31 -1.80
CA LYS A 2 -5.28 -11.49 -2.66
C LYS A 2 -4.21 -11.37 -3.76
N ILE A 3 -3.45 -12.44 -3.98
CA ILE A 3 -2.49 -12.55 -5.07
C ILE A 3 -2.92 -13.74 -5.92
N SER A 4 -3.13 -13.53 -7.22
CA SER A 4 -3.36 -14.59 -8.19
C SER A 4 -2.16 -14.66 -9.14
N LYS A 5 -1.66 -15.87 -9.37
CA LYS A 5 -0.66 -16.17 -10.41
C LYS A 5 -1.38 -16.79 -11.59
N LYS A 6 -1.05 -16.38 -12.80
CA LYS A 6 -1.52 -16.79 -14.13
C LYS A 6 -2.58 -15.85 -14.72
N LEU A 7 -2.12 -14.71 -15.18
CA LEU A 7 -2.82 -13.92 -16.19
C LEU A 7 -2.01 -14.02 -17.49
N GLN A 8 -2.69 -14.27 -18.62
CA GLN A 8 -2.06 -14.14 -19.92
C GLN A 8 -1.76 -12.67 -20.17
N SER A 9 -0.59 -12.37 -20.74
CA SER A 9 -0.20 -11.00 -21.09
C SER A 9 -1.09 -10.50 -22.22
N PRO A 10 -1.68 -9.30 -22.12
CA PRO A 10 -2.36 -8.68 -23.26
C PRO A 10 -1.37 -8.16 -24.34
N VAL A 11 -0.08 -8.14 -24.04
CA VAL A 11 0.94 -7.49 -24.89
C VAL A 11 1.83 -8.48 -25.62
N GLU A 12 2.10 -9.67 -25.08
CA GLU A 12 2.93 -10.70 -25.71
C GLU A 12 2.49 -12.10 -25.24
N ASP A 13 2.35 -13.06 -26.16
CA ASP A 13 2.05 -14.45 -25.85
C ASP A 13 3.19 -15.11 -25.04
N GLY A 14 2.86 -15.66 -23.90
CA GLY A 14 3.77 -16.49 -23.10
C GLY A 14 4.24 -15.90 -21.76
N PHE A 15 4.00 -14.64 -21.46
CA PHE A 15 4.37 -14.06 -20.16
C PHE A 15 3.34 -14.35 -19.07
N VAL A 16 3.81 -14.87 -17.93
CA VAL A 16 3.00 -15.06 -16.73
C VAL A 16 2.84 -13.72 -16.03
N GLY A 17 1.60 -13.27 -15.91
CA GLY A 17 1.25 -12.07 -15.16
C GLY A 17 0.98 -12.35 -13.68
N VAL A 18 0.97 -11.30 -12.89
CA VAL A 18 0.61 -11.28 -11.47
C VAL A 18 -0.51 -10.27 -11.26
N ALA A 19 -1.57 -10.71 -10.58
CA ALA A 19 -2.62 -9.80 -10.10
C ALA A 19 -2.47 -9.60 -8.59
N VAL A 20 -2.61 -8.35 -8.15
CA VAL A 20 -2.58 -7.95 -6.75
C VAL A 20 -3.79 -7.09 -6.45
N THR A 21 -4.57 -7.50 -5.46
CA THR A 21 -5.66 -6.70 -4.91
C THR A 21 -5.30 -6.25 -3.51
N THR A 22 -5.37 -4.94 -3.26
CA THR A 22 -5.17 -4.34 -1.94
C THR A 22 -6.42 -3.59 -1.52
N THR A 23 -6.61 -3.42 -0.24
CA THR A 23 -7.79 -2.74 0.31
C THR A 23 -7.41 -1.40 0.93
N ALA A 24 -8.36 -0.47 0.95
CA ALA A 24 -8.21 0.77 1.68
C ALA A 24 -8.13 0.53 3.20
N ARG A 25 -7.77 1.56 3.93
CA ARG A 25 -7.81 1.56 5.39
C ARG A 25 -8.30 2.89 5.94
N LEU A 26 -8.97 2.86 7.08
CA LEU A 26 -9.17 4.03 7.91
C LEU A 26 -8.07 4.10 8.97
N HIS A 27 -7.47 5.27 9.11
CA HIS A 27 -6.64 5.63 10.25
C HIS A 27 -7.54 6.33 11.25
N MET A 28 -7.73 5.74 12.43
CA MET A 28 -8.74 6.20 13.39
C MET A 28 -8.17 7.14 14.46
N GLY A 29 -6.85 7.26 14.53
CA GLY A 29 -6.18 8.18 15.44
C GLY A 29 -4.86 7.66 15.98
N PHE A 30 -4.17 8.54 16.70
CA PHE A 30 -2.90 8.28 17.36
C PHE A 30 -3.05 8.23 18.87
N PHE A 31 -2.21 7.45 19.52
CA PHE A 31 -2.05 7.39 20.97
C PHE A 31 -0.68 7.95 21.39
N ASP A 32 -0.59 8.33 22.66
CA ASP A 32 0.67 8.71 23.31
C ASP A 32 1.51 9.68 22.47
N LEU A 33 0.88 10.80 22.11
CA LEU A 33 1.52 11.85 21.29
C LEU A 33 2.74 12.47 21.98
N ASN A 34 2.77 12.49 23.32
CA ASN A 34 3.84 13.03 24.15
C ASN A 34 4.96 12.01 24.44
N GLY A 35 4.73 10.71 24.17
CA GLY A 35 5.72 9.66 24.33
C GLY A 35 6.02 9.24 25.74
N ASN A 36 5.10 9.41 26.70
CA ASN A 36 5.29 9.04 28.11
C ASN A 36 5.51 7.54 28.33
N LEU A 37 5.04 6.71 27.38
CA LEU A 37 5.25 5.26 27.38
C LEU A 37 6.56 4.84 26.65
N GLY A 38 7.42 5.80 26.28
CA GLY A 38 8.71 5.55 25.62
C GLY A 38 8.60 5.35 24.10
N ARG A 39 7.41 5.37 23.54
CA ARG A 39 7.13 5.34 22.11
C ARG A 39 6.09 6.42 21.78
N ARG A 40 6.15 6.98 20.56
CA ARG A 40 5.22 8.03 20.14
C ARG A 40 4.35 7.53 18.98
N PHE A 41 3.16 8.10 18.89
CA PHE A 41 2.29 7.91 17.74
C PHE A 41 1.88 6.45 17.51
N GLY A 42 1.66 5.70 18.59
CA GLY A 42 0.90 4.47 18.48
C GLY A 42 -0.42 4.78 17.80
N SER A 43 -0.92 3.91 16.95
CA SER A 43 -2.13 4.23 16.20
C SER A 43 -3.09 3.04 16.09
N ILE A 44 -4.35 3.37 15.85
CA ILE A 44 -5.41 2.40 15.57
C ILE A 44 -5.99 2.66 14.19
N GLY A 45 -6.33 1.60 13.48
CA GLY A 45 -7.00 1.67 12.20
C GLY A 45 -7.71 0.38 11.86
N VAL A 46 -8.44 0.41 10.77
CA VAL A 46 -9.19 -0.73 10.26
C VAL A 46 -9.03 -0.84 8.75
N SER A 47 -8.84 -2.06 8.24
CA SER A 47 -8.90 -2.34 6.81
C SER A 47 -10.35 -2.31 6.34
N LEU A 48 -10.56 -1.88 5.10
CA LEU A 48 -11.87 -1.82 4.46
C LEU A 48 -11.91 -2.85 3.32
N ASP A 49 -13.11 -3.37 3.03
CA ASP A 49 -13.29 -4.21 1.84
C ASP A 49 -13.26 -3.39 0.55
N GLN A 50 -13.75 -2.15 0.63
CA GLN A 50 -13.80 -1.19 -0.47
C GLN A 50 -13.51 0.23 0.03
N PRO A 51 -12.98 1.13 -0.82
CA PRO A 51 -12.47 0.89 -2.17
C PRO A 51 -11.19 0.07 -2.17
N ALA A 52 -10.88 -0.58 -3.30
CA ALA A 52 -9.68 -1.40 -3.47
C ALA A 52 -8.76 -0.83 -4.58
N THR A 53 -7.51 -1.27 -4.60
CA THR A 53 -6.64 -1.14 -5.77
C THR A 53 -6.44 -2.54 -6.35
N GLU A 54 -6.78 -2.68 -7.63
CA GLU A 54 -6.59 -3.89 -8.43
C GLU A 54 -5.55 -3.61 -9.51
N LEU A 55 -4.44 -4.31 -9.40
CA LEU A 55 -3.28 -4.19 -10.28
C LEU A 55 -2.98 -5.54 -10.92
N SER A 56 -2.93 -5.57 -12.25
CA SER A 56 -2.32 -6.65 -13.02
C SER A 56 -0.98 -6.19 -13.57
N ALA A 57 0.03 -7.04 -13.57
CA ALA A 57 1.38 -6.69 -13.98
C ALA A 57 2.07 -7.84 -14.71
N TRP A 58 2.92 -7.49 -15.69
CA TRP A 58 3.71 -8.41 -16.52
C TRP A 58 5.14 -7.91 -16.64
N GLN A 59 6.07 -8.82 -16.88
CA GLN A 59 7.43 -8.43 -17.25
C GLN A 59 7.43 -7.70 -18.59
N ALA A 60 8.28 -6.67 -18.72
CA ALA A 60 8.42 -5.88 -19.94
C ALA A 60 9.85 -5.32 -20.05
N LYS A 61 10.21 -4.76 -21.21
CA LYS A 61 11.50 -4.09 -21.40
C LYS A 61 11.56 -2.73 -20.70
N GLY A 62 10.41 -2.06 -20.55
CA GLY A 62 10.28 -0.74 -19.94
C GLY A 62 9.14 -0.69 -18.94
N PHE A 63 8.85 0.50 -18.41
CA PHE A 63 7.75 0.73 -17.46
C PHE A 63 6.59 1.43 -18.14
N SER A 64 5.43 0.78 -18.17
CA SER A 64 4.17 1.34 -18.66
C SER A 64 3.04 1.00 -17.70
N ALA A 65 1.98 1.79 -17.70
CA ALA A 65 0.77 1.51 -16.96
C ALA A 65 -0.44 2.14 -17.65
N GLU A 66 -1.60 1.51 -17.48
CA GLU A 66 -2.90 1.99 -17.92
C GLU A 66 -3.89 2.02 -16.76
N GLY A 67 -4.90 2.88 -16.86
CA GLY A 67 -5.94 3.07 -15.85
C GLY A 67 -5.67 4.23 -14.90
N ASN A 68 -6.61 4.44 -13.97
CA ASN A 68 -6.51 5.51 -12.99
C ASN A 68 -5.32 5.28 -12.05
N GLY A 69 -4.45 6.28 -11.87
CA GLY A 69 -3.24 6.17 -11.05
C GLY A 69 -2.02 5.59 -11.76
N ALA A 70 -2.08 5.40 -13.09
CA ALA A 70 -1.00 4.85 -13.91
C ALA A 70 0.35 5.57 -13.70
N GLU A 71 0.37 6.90 -13.72
CA GLU A 71 1.60 7.69 -13.50
C GLU A 71 2.22 7.42 -12.12
N ARG A 72 1.39 7.29 -11.08
CA ARG A 72 1.85 6.97 -9.73
C ARG A 72 2.43 5.56 -9.66
N ALA A 73 1.79 4.59 -10.31
CA ALA A 73 2.30 3.22 -10.39
C ALA A 73 3.65 3.16 -11.09
N ILE A 74 3.82 3.84 -12.23
CA ILE A 74 5.09 3.95 -12.96
C ILE A 74 6.17 4.58 -12.08
N LYS A 75 5.85 5.67 -11.37
CA LYS A 75 6.81 6.35 -10.47
C LYS A 75 7.30 5.41 -9.37
N VAL A 76 6.41 4.65 -8.77
CA VAL A 76 6.74 3.64 -7.75
C VAL A 76 7.60 2.53 -8.35
N ALA A 77 7.21 1.96 -9.49
CA ALA A 77 7.93 0.89 -10.15
C ALA A 77 9.36 1.30 -10.51
N LYS A 78 9.55 2.49 -11.09
CA LYS A 78 10.89 3.03 -11.42
C LYS A 78 11.75 3.25 -10.16
N LYS A 79 11.15 3.76 -9.07
CA LYS A 79 11.86 3.95 -7.79
C LYS A 79 12.36 2.62 -7.23
N LEU A 80 11.50 1.62 -7.18
CA LEU A 80 11.85 0.27 -6.70
C LEU A 80 12.88 -0.40 -7.60
N ALA A 81 12.68 -0.39 -8.93
CA ALA A 81 13.62 -0.98 -9.88
C ALA A 81 15.03 -0.41 -9.73
N LYS A 82 15.14 0.92 -9.56
CA LYS A 82 16.42 1.57 -9.29
C LYS A 82 17.04 1.09 -7.98
N ALA A 83 16.26 0.96 -6.93
CA ALA A 83 16.75 0.57 -5.60
C ALA A 83 17.27 -0.87 -5.57
N VAL A 84 16.68 -1.78 -6.37
CA VAL A 84 17.08 -3.19 -6.44
C VAL A 84 17.94 -3.53 -7.68
N ASN A 85 18.38 -2.52 -8.44
CA ASN A 85 19.16 -2.69 -9.69
C ASN A 85 18.49 -3.65 -10.69
N LEU A 86 17.16 -3.57 -10.81
CA LEU A 86 16.40 -4.44 -11.71
C LEU A 86 16.79 -4.20 -13.17
N GLN A 87 17.16 -5.29 -13.86
CA GLN A 87 17.36 -5.28 -15.31
C GLN A 87 16.06 -5.70 -15.99
N GLY A 88 15.30 -4.73 -16.48
CA GLY A 88 13.98 -4.94 -17.10
C GLY A 88 12.97 -3.90 -16.65
N GLY A 89 11.71 -4.14 -16.98
CA GLY A 89 10.61 -3.25 -16.68
C GLY A 89 9.31 -4.00 -16.38
N MET A 90 8.22 -3.28 -16.27
CA MET A 90 6.93 -3.84 -15.91
C MET A 90 5.81 -3.10 -16.64
N ALA A 91 4.97 -3.84 -17.36
CA ALA A 91 3.70 -3.35 -17.86
C ALA A 91 2.63 -3.58 -16.80
N MET A 92 1.76 -2.61 -16.57
CA MET A 92 0.76 -2.64 -15.51
C MET A 92 -0.60 -2.21 -16.04
N GLN A 93 -1.65 -2.81 -15.50
CA GLN A 93 -3.05 -2.42 -15.72
C GLN A 93 -3.74 -2.25 -14.38
N LEU A 94 -4.34 -1.08 -14.17
CA LEU A 94 -5.13 -0.76 -12.98
C LEU A 94 -6.61 -0.70 -13.37
N THR A 95 -7.39 -1.70 -12.93
CA THR A 95 -8.83 -1.77 -13.19
C THR A 95 -9.61 -0.97 -12.16
N GLN A 96 -9.08 -0.88 -10.93
CA GLN A 96 -9.65 -0.10 -9.84
C GLN A 96 -8.53 0.50 -8.98
N THR A 97 -8.75 1.67 -8.41
CA THR A 97 -7.82 2.29 -7.46
C THR A 97 -8.55 2.94 -6.29
N ILE A 98 -7.92 2.89 -5.14
CA ILE A 98 -8.34 3.66 -3.97
C ILE A 98 -8.21 5.15 -4.30
N PRO A 99 -9.25 5.98 -4.07
CA PRO A 99 -9.21 7.40 -4.35
C PRO A 99 -7.98 8.07 -3.72
N ALA A 100 -7.28 8.87 -4.53
CA ALA A 100 -6.14 9.63 -4.06
C ALA A 100 -6.60 10.76 -3.12
N HIS A 101 -5.78 11.07 -2.11
CA HIS A 101 -6.00 12.18 -1.19
C HIS A 101 -7.34 12.14 -0.40
N ALA A 102 -7.96 10.96 -0.31
CA ALA A 102 -9.19 10.74 0.46
C ALA A 102 -8.94 10.19 1.88
N GLY A 103 -7.71 10.26 2.40
CA GLY A 103 -7.37 9.73 3.73
C GLY A 103 -7.36 8.19 3.84
N LEU A 104 -7.57 7.47 2.73
CA LEU A 104 -7.77 6.01 2.70
C LEU A 104 -6.50 5.19 2.49
N GLY A 105 -5.32 5.81 2.50
CA GLY A 105 -4.05 5.12 2.39
C GLY A 105 -3.64 4.70 0.98
N SER A 106 -4.25 5.28 -0.06
CA SER A 106 -4.03 4.94 -1.46
C SER A 106 -2.55 4.88 -1.87
N GLY A 107 -1.72 5.81 -1.38
CA GLY A 107 -0.29 5.87 -1.71
C GLY A 107 0.50 4.67 -1.18
N THR A 108 0.24 4.23 0.04
CA THR A 108 0.88 3.05 0.64
C THR A 108 0.40 1.78 -0.06
N GLN A 109 -0.91 1.64 -0.27
CA GLN A 109 -1.48 0.47 -0.92
C GLN A 109 -0.98 0.31 -2.36
N MET A 110 -0.90 1.40 -3.12
CA MET A 110 -0.31 1.41 -4.47
C MET A 110 1.17 0.98 -4.44
N ALA A 111 1.96 1.52 -3.52
CA ALA A 111 3.38 1.19 -3.41
C ALA A 111 3.59 -0.30 -3.08
N LEU A 112 2.81 -0.84 -2.15
CA LEU A 112 2.88 -2.25 -1.77
C LEU A 112 2.38 -3.17 -2.89
N ALA A 113 1.30 -2.78 -3.61
CA ALA A 113 0.80 -3.55 -4.75
C ALA A 113 1.84 -3.66 -5.86
N VAL A 114 2.43 -2.53 -6.26
CA VAL A 114 3.47 -2.49 -7.30
C VAL A 114 4.72 -3.24 -6.87
N GLY A 115 5.17 -3.04 -5.62
CA GLY A 115 6.38 -3.71 -5.12
C GLY A 115 6.22 -5.22 -5.01
N LEU A 116 5.05 -5.68 -4.55
CA LEU A 116 4.78 -7.12 -4.45
C LEU A 116 4.60 -7.76 -5.83
N ALA A 117 3.97 -7.05 -6.78
CA ALA A 117 3.90 -7.53 -8.17
C ALA A 117 5.31 -7.67 -8.76
N MET A 118 6.18 -6.67 -8.57
CA MET A 118 7.57 -6.70 -9.02
C MET A 118 8.35 -7.85 -8.37
N ASP A 119 8.22 -8.04 -7.05
CA ASP A 119 8.83 -9.16 -6.34
C ASP A 119 8.44 -10.50 -6.95
N LYS A 120 7.14 -10.70 -7.22
CA LYS A 120 6.63 -11.97 -7.77
C LYS A 120 7.03 -12.19 -9.24
N LEU A 121 7.15 -11.14 -10.03
CA LEU A 121 7.58 -11.24 -11.43
C LEU A 121 9.06 -11.54 -11.58
N TYR A 122 9.89 -11.02 -10.68
CA TYR A 122 11.35 -11.07 -10.79
C TYR A 122 12.04 -11.88 -9.69
N ASP A 123 11.28 -12.48 -8.77
CA ASP A 123 11.78 -13.29 -7.64
C ASP A 123 12.82 -12.54 -6.77
N LEU A 124 12.53 -11.29 -6.45
CA LEU A 124 13.48 -10.39 -5.77
C LEU A 124 13.65 -10.68 -4.28
N LYS A 125 12.80 -11.54 -3.71
CA LYS A 125 12.78 -11.89 -2.27
C LYS A 125 12.52 -10.70 -1.34
N LEU A 126 11.77 -9.70 -1.83
CA LEU A 126 11.37 -8.56 -1.04
C LEU A 126 10.18 -8.91 -0.13
N ASN A 127 10.25 -8.50 1.11
CA ASN A 127 9.10 -8.51 2.01
C ASN A 127 8.38 -7.15 2.01
N ILE A 128 7.23 -7.07 2.68
CA ILE A 128 6.40 -5.87 2.76
C ILE A 128 7.17 -4.68 3.36
N ASN A 129 7.99 -4.92 4.38
CA ASN A 129 8.77 -3.87 5.02
C ASN A 129 9.87 -3.35 4.11
N ASP A 130 10.52 -4.22 3.31
CA ASP A 130 11.51 -3.82 2.32
C ASP A 130 10.87 -2.88 1.29
N VAL A 131 9.72 -3.25 0.74
CA VAL A 131 8.98 -2.41 -0.21
C VAL A 131 8.59 -1.07 0.42
N ALA A 132 8.12 -1.09 1.66
CA ALA A 132 7.73 0.13 2.37
C ALA A 132 8.93 1.06 2.57
N MET A 133 10.06 0.56 3.07
CA MET A 133 11.29 1.33 3.26
C MET A 133 11.81 1.91 1.95
N LEU A 134 11.92 1.10 0.90
CA LEU A 134 12.40 1.53 -0.42
C LEU A 134 11.50 2.59 -1.05
N THR A 135 10.21 2.60 -0.72
CA THR A 135 9.25 3.57 -1.25
C THR A 135 9.00 4.77 -0.34
N GLY A 136 9.55 4.78 0.88
CA GLY A 136 9.33 5.80 1.91
C GLY A 136 7.90 5.73 2.46
N ARG A 137 7.42 4.52 2.76
CA ARG A 137 6.07 4.28 3.31
C ARG A 137 6.15 3.64 4.68
N GLY A 138 5.12 3.87 5.49
CA GLY A 138 5.01 3.27 6.81
C GLY A 138 5.79 3.99 7.91
N GLU A 139 6.51 5.05 7.63
CA GLU A 139 7.35 5.76 8.62
C GLU A 139 6.53 6.39 9.77
N ARG A 140 5.33 6.89 9.49
CA ARG A 140 4.48 7.56 10.48
C ARG A 140 3.62 6.58 11.28
N SER A 141 3.10 5.53 10.62
CA SER A 141 2.18 4.56 11.20
C SER A 141 2.28 3.23 10.47
N GLY A 142 2.20 2.14 11.22
CA GLY A 142 2.15 0.77 10.72
C GLY A 142 0.79 0.34 10.17
N ILE A 143 -0.27 1.15 10.33
CA ILE A 143 -1.64 0.76 9.96
C ILE A 143 -1.78 0.43 8.47
N GLY A 144 -1.13 1.21 7.59
CA GLY A 144 -1.19 0.94 6.15
C GLY A 144 -0.57 -0.40 5.76
N LEU A 145 0.55 -0.77 6.38
CA LEU A 145 1.22 -2.05 6.19
C LEU A 145 0.43 -3.19 6.84
N GLY A 146 -0.07 -2.98 8.05
CA GLY A 146 -0.88 -3.96 8.76
C GLY A 146 -2.18 -4.26 8.01
N ALA A 147 -2.87 -3.25 7.48
CA ALA A 147 -4.07 -3.44 6.65
C ALA A 147 -3.76 -4.29 5.41
N PHE A 148 -2.62 -4.04 4.76
CA PHE A 148 -2.17 -4.83 3.63
C PHE A 148 -1.83 -6.29 4.01
N ALA A 149 -1.11 -6.49 5.12
CA ALA A 149 -0.59 -7.80 5.52
C ALA A 149 -1.65 -8.71 6.14
N VAL A 150 -2.41 -8.18 7.11
CA VAL A 150 -3.26 -9.01 7.99
C VAL A 150 -4.73 -8.58 8.03
N GLY A 151 -5.05 -7.36 7.60
CA GLY A 151 -6.41 -6.83 7.65
C GLY A 151 -7.01 -6.75 9.05
N GLY A 152 -8.32 -6.44 9.12
CA GLY A 152 -9.05 -6.30 10.39
C GLY A 152 -8.80 -4.96 11.09
N VAL A 153 -9.10 -4.91 12.38
CA VAL A 153 -8.76 -3.80 13.28
C VAL A 153 -7.32 -3.99 13.74
N ILE A 154 -6.51 -2.95 13.63
CA ILE A 154 -5.07 -3.03 13.82
C ILE A 154 -4.63 -1.94 14.79
N ILE A 155 -3.76 -2.30 15.72
CA ILE A 155 -3.05 -1.36 16.58
C ILE A 155 -1.56 -1.49 16.30
N ASP A 156 -0.91 -0.39 16.01
CA ASP A 156 0.55 -0.32 15.96
C ASP A 156 1.13 0.31 17.23
N GLY A 157 2.33 -0.12 17.55
CA GLY A 157 3.05 0.29 18.76
C GLY A 157 3.79 1.62 18.63
N GLY A 158 3.53 2.42 17.58
CA GLY A 158 4.19 3.71 17.39
C GLY A 158 5.71 3.61 17.16
N ARG A 159 6.38 4.74 17.35
CA ARG A 159 7.80 4.93 17.04
C ARG A 159 8.64 5.06 18.31
N GLY A 160 9.63 4.19 18.47
CA GLY A 160 10.75 4.41 19.36
C GLY A 160 11.95 5.03 18.62
N LYS A 161 13.04 5.28 19.31
CA LYS A 161 14.25 5.95 18.75
C LYS A 161 14.82 5.29 17.49
N GLN A 162 14.72 3.97 17.39
CA GLN A 162 15.27 3.17 16.28
C GLN A 162 14.17 2.52 15.39
N THR A 163 12.91 2.92 15.58
CA THR A 163 11.82 2.33 14.82
C THR A 163 11.75 2.93 13.43
N LEU A 164 11.99 2.14 12.40
CA LEU A 164 11.79 2.52 10.99
C LEU A 164 10.31 2.44 10.61
N ILE A 165 9.66 1.34 10.95
CA ILE A 165 8.23 1.11 10.70
C ILE A 165 7.60 0.69 12.02
N PRO A 166 6.53 1.39 12.50
CA PRO A 166 5.79 0.98 13.68
C PRO A 166 5.27 -0.45 13.56
N PRO A 167 5.60 -1.34 14.54
CA PRO A 167 5.15 -2.72 14.50
C PRO A 167 3.65 -2.83 14.81
N VAL A 168 2.96 -3.73 14.13
CA VAL A 168 1.61 -4.15 14.55
C VAL A 168 1.75 -4.93 15.86
N ILE A 169 1.09 -4.47 16.92
CA ILE A 169 1.14 -5.07 18.27
C ILE A 169 -0.16 -5.76 18.66
N ALA A 170 -1.25 -5.43 18.01
CA ALA A 170 -2.53 -6.11 18.19
C ALA A 170 -3.35 -6.11 16.90
N ARG A 171 -4.15 -7.15 16.73
CA ARG A 171 -5.08 -7.31 15.63
C ARG A 171 -6.35 -8.01 16.13
N ALA A 172 -7.50 -7.53 15.67
CA ALA A 172 -8.79 -8.17 15.88
C ALA A 172 -9.59 -8.23 14.58
N ASP A 173 -10.51 -9.18 14.49
CA ASP A 173 -11.48 -9.19 13.40
C ASP A 173 -12.50 -8.06 13.60
N PHE A 174 -12.87 -7.40 12.50
CA PHE A 174 -13.99 -6.46 12.52
C PHE A 174 -15.28 -7.27 12.52
N PRO A 175 -16.29 -6.93 13.39
CA PRO A 175 -17.51 -7.72 13.48
C PRO A 175 -18.27 -7.76 12.15
N GLU A 176 -18.62 -8.95 11.68
CA GLU A 176 -19.25 -9.15 10.36
C GLU A 176 -20.63 -8.46 10.25
N ALA A 177 -21.34 -8.31 11.37
CA ALA A 177 -22.63 -7.61 11.40
C ALA A 177 -22.52 -6.08 11.28
N TRP A 178 -21.32 -5.52 11.47
CA TRP A 178 -21.11 -4.08 11.43
C TRP A 178 -20.79 -3.61 10.01
N ARG A 179 -21.07 -2.34 9.74
CA ARG A 179 -20.77 -1.68 8.47
C ARG A 179 -20.09 -0.34 8.74
N ILE A 180 -19.09 -0.03 7.91
CA ILE A 180 -18.44 1.27 7.89
C ILE A 180 -19.00 2.03 6.70
N ILE A 181 -19.60 3.19 6.96
CA ILE A 181 -20.13 4.07 5.92
C ILE A 181 -19.12 5.17 5.68
N LEU A 182 -18.67 5.31 4.44
CA LEU A 182 -17.76 6.37 4.01
C LEU A 182 -18.57 7.47 3.33
N VAL A 183 -18.45 8.69 3.82
CA VAL A 183 -19.03 9.88 3.20
C VAL A 183 -17.90 10.75 2.69
N PHE A 184 -17.85 11.00 1.40
CA PHE A 184 -16.79 11.81 0.77
C PHE A 184 -17.29 13.21 0.49
N ASP A 185 -16.52 14.20 0.92
CA ASP A 185 -16.66 15.58 0.44
C ASP A 185 -15.95 15.70 -0.91
N HIS A 186 -16.71 15.99 -1.98
CA HIS A 186 -16.16 16.17 -3.31
C HIS A 186 -15.71 17.61 -3.57
N ALA A 187 -16.03 18.57 -2.68
CA ALA A 187 -15.68 19.97 -2.84
C ALA A 187 -14.23 20.26 -2.45
N ASN A 188 -13.65 19.44 -1.56
CA ASN A 188 -12.30 19.63 -1.04
C ASN A 188 -11.46 18.38 -1.20
N SER A 189 -10.22 18.53 -1.68
CA SER A 189 -9.21 17.46 -1.58
C SER A 189 -8.60 17.46 -0.18
N GLY A 190 -8.40 16.28 0.41
CA GLY A 190 -7.74 16.16 1.71
C GLY A 190 -6.29 16.67 1.69
N MET A 191 -5.81 17.13 2.83
CA MET A 191 -4.39 17.50 3.01
C MET A 191 -3.49 16.30 2.71
N HIS A 192 -2.35 16.54 2.08
CA HIS A 192 -1.41 15.49 1.70
C HIS A 192 0.03 16.00 1.61
N GLY A 193 0.98 15.06 1.70
CA GLY A 193 2.41 15.37 1.63
C GLY A 193 2.89 16.22 2.81
N ASP A 194 3.62 17.29 2.52
CA ASP A 194 4.22 18.14 3.55
C ASP A 194 3.18 18.92 4.37
N GLN A 195 1.99 19.13 3.83
CA GLN A 195 0.86 19.76 4.54
C GLN A 195 0.30 18.90 5.69
N GLU A 196 0.57 17.60 5.70
CA GLU A 196 0.18 16.72 6.82
C GLU A 196 1.19 16.77 7.98
N VAL A 197 2.32 17.48 7.84
CA VAL A 197 3.44 17.48 8.80
C VAL A 197 3.44 18.72 9.69
N GLU A 198 2.78 19.79 9.24
CA GLU A 198 2.58 21.03 10.01
C GLU A 198 1.37 20.90 10.94
#